data_48a499ee5b487f5bd2c298a46bf60f60
#
_entry.id   48a499ee5b487f5bd2c298a46bf60f60
#
_cell.length_a   1.000
_cell.length_b   1.000
_cell.length_c   1.000
_cell.angle_alpha   90.00
_cell.angle_beta   90.00
_cell.angle_gamma   90.00
#
_symmetry.space_group_name_H-M   'P 1'
#
loop_
_entity.id
_entity.type
_entity.pdbx_description
1 polymer ?
#
loop_
_entity_poly.entity_id
_entity_poly.type
_entity_poly.pdbx_seq_one_letter_code
_entity_poly.pdbx_strand_id
1 'polypeptide(L)'
;MITWQEWGYIIGGYLSGSVLYSYLLPKALKGIDITAESPDGNPGTANAFTCVGIPIGILVLCMELLKGYLPVHLALRRVDPARWSFALILAAPVFGHACPFFQPQKGGKAIAVSFGVLLGLVPFWLPVLSLAALYLIFSLVIVIEPHFYRSICTFVLFSVNVFCRVAMTGIGVGCCLISA
;
A
#
# COMPACT_ATOMS: atom_id res chain seq x y z
N MET A 1 -5.05 -25.89 1.41
CA MET A 1 -5.61 -25.27 2.64
C MET A 1 -4.63 -24.20 3.12
N ILE A 2 -5.14 -23.12 3.72
CA ILE A 2 -4.33 -22.07 4.37
C ILE A 2 -3.89 -22.61 5.73
N THR A 3 -2.62 -22.47 6.07
CA THR A 3 -2.08 -22.87 7.38
C THR A 3 -2.36 -21.83 8.46
N TRP A 4 -2.28 -22.21 9.74
CA TRP A 4 -2.42 -21.27 10.86
C TRP A 4 -1.39 -20.15 10.82
N GLN A 5 -0.19 -20.45 10.35
CA GLN A 5 0.88 -19.45 10.17
C GLN A 5 0.52 -18.42 9.10
N GLU A 6 -0.03 -18.85 7.96
CA GLU A 6 -0.49 -17.95 6.89
C GLU A 6 -1.65 -17.07 7.36
N TRP A 7 -2.61 -17.63 8.14
CA TRP A 7 -3.65 -16.83 8.78
C TRP A 7 -3.08 -15.76 9.71
N GLY A 8 -2.03 -16.08 10.48
CA GLY A 8 -1.34 -15.11 11.32
C GLY A 8 -0.77 -13.94 10.52
N TYR A 9 -0.16 -14.19 9.37
CA TYR A 9 0.34 -13.13 8.48
C TYR A 9 -0.77 -12.32 7.83
N ILE A 10 -1.87 -12.94 7.41
CA ILE A 10 -3.03 -12.25 6.82
C ILE A 10 -3.65 -11.30 7.86
N ILE A 11 -3.98 -11.81 9.05
CA ILE A 11 -4.61 -11.01 10.11
C ILE A 11 -3.65 -9.93 10.60
N GLY A 12 -2.39 -10.28 10.87
CA GLY A 12 -1.35 -9.33 11.29
C GLY A 12 -1.09 -8.24 10.25
N GLY A 13 -1.08 -8.60 8.97
CA GLY A 13 -0.96 -7.66 7.86
C GLY A 13 -2.15 -6.70 7.77
N TYR A 14 -3.37 -7.22 7.89
CA TYR A 14 -4.58 -6.40 7.91
C TYR A 14 -4.61 -5.42 9.09
N LEU A 15 -4.30 -5.89 10.30
CA LEU A 15 -4.24 -5.03 11.48
C LEU A 15 -3.13 -3.97 11.38
N SER A 16 -1.95 -4.35 10.88
CA SER A 16 -0.86 -3.42 10.59
C SER A 16 -1.29 -2.34 9.60
N GLY A 17 -1.93 -2.73 8.50
CA GLY A 17 -2.48 -1.82 7.51
C GLY A 17 -3.55 -0.88 8.07
N SER A 18 -4.36 -1.37 9.02
CA SER A 18 -5.46 -0.62 9.65
C SER A 18 -5.00 0.53 10.55
N VAL A 19 -3.71 0.60 10.90
CA VAL A 19 -3.15 1.76 11.62
C VAL A 19 -2.92 2.89 10.62
N LEU A 20 -3.74 3.94 10.67
CA LEU A 20 -3.64 5.10 9.77
C LEU A 20 -2.65 6.13 10.30
N TYR A 21 -1.35 5.93 10.06
CA TYR A 21 -0.32 6.88 10.51
C TYR A 21 -0.47 8.25 9.88
N SER A 22 -0.95 8.33 8.65
CA SER A 22 -1.26 9.56 7.94
C SER A 22 -2.39 10.38 8.59
N TYR A 23 -3.25 9.75 9.40
CA TYR A 23 -4.23 10.42 10.23
C TYR A 23 -3.70 10.67 11.65
N LEU A 24 -3.11 9.64 12.27
CA LEU A 24 -2.73 9.66 13.69
C LEU A 24 -1.59 10.63 14.01
N LEU A 25 -0.51 10.64 13.20
CA LEU A 25 0.67 11.44 13.48
C LEU A 25 0.41 12.96 13.37
N PRO A 26 -0.24 13.47 12.31
CA PRO A 26 -0.62 14.87 12.22
C PRO A 26 -1.51 15.32 13.38
N LYS A 27 -2.48 14.49 13.75
CA LYS A 27 -3.40 14.78 14.86
C LYS A 27 -2.66 14.80 16.20
N ALA A 28 -1.77 13.84 16.46
CA ALA A 28 -1.01 13.75 17.71
C ALA A 28 0.05 14.85 17.84
N LEU A 29 0.76 15.20 16.74
CA LEU A 29 1.90 16.10 16.79
C LEU A 29 1.55 17.58 16.56
N LYS A 30 0.44 17.86 15.86
CA LYS A 30 0.01 19.21 15.48
C LYS A 30 -1.44 19.53 15.82
N GLY A 31 -2.23 18.57 16.29
CA GLY A 31 -3.66 18.74 16.52
C GLY A 31 -4.49 18.86 15.22
N ILE A 32 -3.89 18.57 14.05
CA ILE A 32 -4.51 18.75 12.73
C ILE A 32 -5.19 17.45 12.29
N ASP A 33 -6.47 17.53 11.97
CA ASP A 33 -7.23 16.44 11.34
C ASP A 33 -7.12 16.58 9.81
N ILE A 34 -6.24 15.76 9.20
CA ILE A 34 -6.00 15.80 7.76
C ILE A 34 -7.28 15.57 6.97
N THR A 35 -8.21 14.74 7.45
CA THR A 35 -9.46 14.48 6.73
C THR A 35 -10.38 15.69 6.66
N ALA A 36 -10.26 16.62 7.58
CA ALA A 36 -10.99 17.89 7.58
C ALA A 36 -10.27 18.97 6.76
N GLU A 37 -8.93 18.97 6.77
CA GLU A 37 -8.12 20.03 6.15
C GLU A 37 -7.76 19.73 4.67
N SER A 38 -7.79 18.47 4.25
CA SER A 38 -7.44 18.11 2.87
C SER A 38 -8.60 18.29 1.91
N PRO A 39 -8.32 18.71 0.66
CA PRO A 39 -9.36 18.96 -0.34
C PRO A 39 -10.22 17.75 -0.71
N ASP A 40 -9.66 16.54 -0.60
CA ASP A 40 -10.33 15.28 -0.94
C ASP A 40 -10.75 14.45 0.28
N GLY A 41 -10.58 14.98 1.50
CA GLY A 41 -10.93 14.31 2.75
C GLY A 41 -10.14 13.01 3.01
N ASN A 42 -9.08 12.74 2.23
CA ASN A 42 -8.34 11.48 2.30
C ASN A 42 -7.17 11.56 3.29
N PRO A 43 -7.06 10.61 4.26
CA PRO A 43 -5.93 10.55 5.18
C PRO A 43 -4.69 9.96 4.48
N GLY A 44 -4.25 10.59 3.38
CA GLY A 44 -3.13 10.11 2.58
C GLY A 44 -1.81 10.79 2.91
N THR A 45 -0.69 10.12 2.60
CA THR A 45 0.66 10.65 2.79
C THR A 45 0.87 11.99 2.07
N ALA A 46 0.35 12.16 0.84
CA ALA A 46 0.44 13.41 0.10
C ALA A 46 -0.21 14.57 0.87
N ASN A 47 -1.40 14.34 1.43
CA ASN A 47 -2.09 15.33 2.25
C ASN A 47 -1.34 15.64 3.56
N ALA A 48 -0.63 14.65 4.12
CA ALA A 48 0.25 14.93 5.26
C ALA A 48 1.37 15.91 4.91
N PHE A 49 2.01 15.78 3.75
CA PHE A 49 3.02 16.75 3.30
C PHE A 49 2.45 18.17 3.16
N THR A 50 1.26 18.31 2.60
CA THR A 50 0.64 19.63 2.35
C THR A 50 0.08 20.26 3.62
N CYS A 51 -0.59 19.50 4.49
CA CYS A 51 -1.27 20.02 5.67
C CYS A 51 -0.33 20.27 6.87
N VAL A 52 0.70 19.41 7.06
CA VAL A 52 1.56 19.48 8.28
C VAL A 52 3.05 19.67 7.99
N GLY A 53 3.42 19.77 6.71
CA GLY A 53 4.78 20.09 6.26
C GLY A 53 5.70 18.87 6.12
N ILE A 54 6.90 19.14 5.59
CA ILE A 54 7.85 18.11 5.14
C ILE A 54 8.29 17.15 6.27
N PRO A 55 8.70 17.60 7.47
CA PRO A 55 9.22 16.68 8.48
C PRO A 55 8.21 15.62 8.92
N ILE A 56 6.97 16.03 9.18
CA ILE A 56 5.90 15.10 9.57
C ILE A 56 5.46 14.27 8.35
N GLY A 57 5.40 14.85 7.17
CA GLY A 57 5.11 14.13 5.93
C GLY A 57 6.09 12.99 5.66
N ILE A 58 7.41 13.19 5.88
CA ILE A 58 8.43 12.14 5.78
C ILE A 58 8.19 11.05 6.83
N LEU A 59 7.93 11.42 8.08
CA LEU A 59 7.64 10.45 9.14
C LEU A 59 6.41 9.61 8.79
N VAL A 60 5.34 10.24 8.32
CA VAL A 60 4.13 9.56 7.85
C VAL A 60 4.46 8.60 6.71
N LEU A 61 5.21 9.05 5.69
CA LEU A 61 5.61 8.21 4.56
C LEU A 61 6.38 6.97 5.03
N CYS A 62 7.38 7.15 5.89
CA CYS A 62 8.16 6.04 6.43
C CYS A 62 7.28 5.02 7.17
N MET A 63 6.36 5.49 8.00
CA MET A 63 5.47 4.61 8.76
C MET A 63 4.43 3.90 7.88
N GLU A 64 3.91 4.58 6.86
CA GLU A 64 2.98 3.98 5.88
C GLU A 64 3.69 2.91 5.01
N LEU A 65 4.93 3.14 4.61
CA LEU A 65 5.75 2.15 3.92
C LEU A 65 6.06 0.96 4.84
N LEU A 66 6.48 1.23 6.08
CA LEU A 66 6.92 0.21 7.03
C LEU A 66 5.78 -0.75 7.41
N LYS A 67 4.55 -0.25 7.59
CA LYS A 67 3.41 -1.09 7.94
C LYS A 67 3.00 -2.07 6.83
N GLY A 68 3.28 -1.74 5.56
CA GLY A 68 3.13 -2.65 4.43
C GLY A 68 4.33 -3.60 4.28
N TYR A 69 5.53 -3.06 4.44
CA TYR A 69 6.79 -3.78 4.28
C TYR A 69 6.95 -4.93 5.28
N LEU A 70 6.81 -4.64 6.58
CA LEU A 70 7.12 -5.61 7.63
C LEU A 70 6.33 -6.91 7.55
N PRO A 71 4.98 -6.91 7.43
CA PRO A 71 4.21 -8.15 7.37
C PRO A 71 4.63 -9.02 6.18
N VAL A 72 4.83 -8.41 5.03
CA VAL A 72 5.18 -9.12 3.79
C VAL A 72 6.61 -9.64 3.84
N HIS A 73 7.57 -8.84 4.30
CA HIS A 73 8.96 -9.26 4.41
C HIS A 73 9.15 -10.43 5.39
N LEU A 74 8.42 -10.43 6.50
CA LEU A 74 8.44 -11.53 7.46
C LEU A 74 7.78 -12.79 6.88
N ALA A 75 6.66 -12.63 6.16
CA ALA A 75 5.96 -13.73 5.52
C ALA A 75 6.82 -14.37 4.41
N LEU A 76 7.51 -13.56 3.60
CA LEU A 76 8.37 -14.04 2.50
C LEU A 76 9.46 -15.00 2.98
N ARG A 77 9.90 -14.88 4.23
CA ARG A 77 10.90 -15.76 4.84
C ARG A 77 10.35 -17.11 5.31
N ARG A 78 9.02 -17.27 5.35
CA ARG A 78 8.35 -18.40 6.00
C ARG A 78 7.29 -19.08 5.13
N VAL A 79 6.78 -18.38 4.12
CA VAL A 79 5.71 -18.83 3.24
C VAL A 79 6.21 -18.79 1.81
N ASP A 80 5.96 -19.84 1.06
CA ASP A 80 6.31 -19.92 -0.36
C ASP A 80 5.50 -18.87 -1.16
N PRO A 81 6.17 -17.93 -1.85
CA PRO A 81 5.50 -16.87 -2.61
C PRO A 81 4.76 -17.38 -3.86
N ALA A 82 4.96 -18.63 -4.27
CA ALA A 82 4.17 -19.25 -5.33
C ALA A 82 2.79 -19.71 -4.87
N ARG A 83 2.56 -19.87 -3.56
CA ARG A 83 1.26 -20.27 -3.03
C ARG A 83 0.21 -19.18 -3.23
N TRP A 84 -0.99 -19.57 -3.62
CA TRP A 84 -2.11 -18.62 -3.78
C TRP A 84 -2.46 -17.86 -2.47
N SER A 85 -2.26 -18.49 -1.31
CA SER A 85 -2.44 -17.86 0.01
C SER A 85 -1.52 -16.67 0.24
N PHE A 86 -0.35 -16.64 -0.42
CA PHE A 86 0.57 -15.50 -0.36
C PHE A 86 -0.05 -14.24 -0.99
N ALA A 87 -0.95 -14.39 -1.97
CA ALA A 87 -1.71 -13.26 -2.52
C ALA A 87 -2.56 -12.54 -1.47
N LEU A 88 -3.18 -13.29 -0.55
CA LEU A 88 -3.93 -12.70 0.56
C LEU A 88 -3.03 -11.99 1.57
N ILE A 89 -1.83 -12.52 1.80
CA ILE A 89 -0.82 -11.88 2.66
C ILE A 89 -0.39 -10.53 2.07
N LEU A 90 -0.19 -10.46 0.75
CA LEU A 90 0.14 -9.20 0.06
C LEU A 90 -1.00 -8.18 0.13
N ALA A 91 -2.23 -8.62 -0.11
CA ALA A 91 -3.39 -7.75 -0.14
C ALA A 91 -3.79 -7.24 1.26
N ALA A 92 -3.52 -8.01 2.31
CA ALA A 92 -4.01 -7.74 3.66
C ALA A 92 -3.62 -6.35 4.21
N PRO A 93 -2.37 -5.85 4.14
CA PRO A 93 -2.03 -4.51 4.62
C PRO A 93 -2.68 -3.39 3.80
N VAL A 94 -2.83 -3.60 2.49
CA VAL A 94 -3.46 -2.64 1.58
C VAL A 94 -4.94 -2.53 1.88
N PHE A 95 -5.62 -3.68 2.02
CA PHE A 95 -7.02 -3.75 2.40
C PHE A 95 -7.26 -3.17 3.80
N GLY A 96 -6.33 -3.43 4.75
CA GLY A 96 -6.38 -2.83 6.08
C GLY A 96 -6.30 -1.30 6.07
N HIS A 97 -5.53 -0.70 5.13
CA HIS A 97 -5.48 0.75 4.97
C HIS A 97 -6.75 1.32 4.29
N ALA A 98 -7.28 0.61 3.29
CA ALA A 98 -8.48 1.03 2.58
C ALA A 98 -9.75 0.88 3.44
N CYS A 99 -9.83 -0.20 4.22
CA CYS A 99 -10.95 -0.51 5.13
C CYS A 99 -10.41 -0.76 6.54
N PRO A 100 -9.98 0.28 7.27
CA PRO A 100 -9.25 0.13 8.52
C PRO A 100 -10.15 -0.33 9.66
N PHE A 101 -9.69 -1.36 10.41
CA PHE A 101 -10.41 -1.90 11.56
C PHE A 101 -10.63 -0.86 12.67
N PHE A 102 -9.59 -0.06 12.97
CA PHE A 102 -9.63 0.89 14.08
C PHE A 102 -10.40 2.18 13.77
N GLN A 103 -10.60 2.51 12.50
CA GLN A 103 -11.24 3.73 12.04
C GLN A 103 -12.03 3.50 10.74
N PRO A 104 -13.13 2.71 10.78
CA PRO A 104 -13.80 2.20 9.58
C PRO A 104 -14.26 3.26 8.57
N GLN A 105 -14.47 4.50 9.01
CA GLN A 105 -14.94 5.60 8.16
C GLN A 105 -13.80 6.43 7.52
N LYS A 106 -12.53 6.10 7.80
CA LYS A 106 -11.36 6.92 7.42
C LYS A 106 -10.39 6.24 6.46
N GLY A 107 -10.84 5.23 5.73
CA GLY A 107 -9.99 4.51 4.78
C GLY A 107 -9.35 5.42 3.73
N GLY A 108 -8.12 5.08 3.32
CA GLY A 108 -7.33 5.82 2.35
C GLY A 108 -7.11 5.07 1.04
N LYS A 109 -6.46 5.73 0.08
CA LYS A 109 -6.12 5.17 -1.26
C LYS A 109 -5.01 4.12 -1.23
N ALA A 110 -4.39 3.84 -0.09
CA ALA A 110 -3.38 2.82 0.17
C ALA A 110 -2.12 2.85 -0.74
N ILE A 111 -1.86 3.92 -1.50
CA ILE A 111 -0.75 3.98 -2.47
C ILE A 111 0.61 3.77 -1.78
N ALA A 112 0.90 4.50 -0.69
CA ALA A 112 2.16 4.35 0.04
C ALA A 112 2.29 2.96 0.66
N VAL A 113 1.21 2.39 1.18
CA VAL A 113 1.20 1.03 1.73
C VAL A 113 1.46 0.00 0.65
N SER A 114 0.89 0.16 -0.56
CA SER A 114 1.17 -0.71 -1.71
C SER A 114 2.66 -0.70 -2.06
N PHE A 115 3.32 0.46 -2.09
CA PHE A 115 4.77 0.53 -2.24
C PHE A 115 5.51 -0.21 -1.11
N GLY A 116 5.06 -0.08 0.14
CA GLY A 116 5.61 -0.80 1.28
C GLY A 116 5.51 -2.32 1.12
N VAL A 117 4.34 -2.82 0.75
CA VAL A 117 4.08 -4.24 0.46
C VAL A 117 5.03 -4.76 -0.63
N LEU A 118 5.15 -4.02 -1.74
CA LEU A 118 6.01 -4.42 -2.86
C LEU A 118 7.50 -4.35 -2.51
N LEU A 119 7.94 -3.41 -1.68
CA LEU A 119 9.28 -3.38 -1.11
C LEU A 119 9.54 -4.60 -0.21
N GLY A 120 8.52 -5.09 0.49
CA GLY A 120 8.60 -6.31 1.31
C GLY A 120 8.89 -7.57 0.51
N LEU A 121 8.68 -7.56 -0.82
CA LEU A 121 8.97 -8.66 -1.73
C LEU A 121 10.46 -8.78 -2.11
N VAL A 122 11.33 -7.86 -1.72
CA VAL A 122 12.76 -7.94 -2.05
C VAL A 122 13.34 -9.30 -1.62
N PRO A 123 14.01 -10.05 -2.54
CA PRO A 123 14.70 -9.58 -3.77
C PRO A 123 13.87 -9.56 -5.09
N PHE A 124 12.58 -9.79 -5.07
CA PHE A 124 11.73 -9.70 -6.26
C PHE A 124 11.43 -8.23 -6.61
N TRP A 125 12.38 -7.55 -7.29
CA TRP A 125 12.31 -6.11 -7.57
C TRP A 125 11.27 -5.71 -8.62
N LEU A 126 10.90 -6.62 -9.53
CA LEU A 126 10.05 -6.29 -10.68
C LEU A 126 8.71 -5.62 -10.27
N PRO A 127 7.97 -6.09 -9.24
CA PRO A 127 6.71 -5.44 -8.88
C PRO A 127 6.90 -3.98 -8.44
N VAL A 128 7.83 -3.70 -7.51
CA VAL A 128 8.02 -2.34 -7.01
C VAL A 128 8.55 -1.39 -8.07
N LEU A 129 9.49 -1.84 -8.91
CA LEU A 129 10.03 -1.03 -10.00
C LEU A 129 8.97 -0.78 -11.08
N SER A 130 8.11 -1.75 -11.38
CA SER A 130 7.00 -1.60 -12.31
C SER A 130 6.01 -0.54 -11.84
N LEU A 131 5.58 -0.60 -10.58
CA LEU A 131 4.66 0.39 -10.02
C LEU A 131 5.29 1.79 -10.00
N ALA A 132 6.56 1.90 -9.57
CA ALA A 132 7.29 3.17 -9.54
C ALA A 132 7.44 3.79 -10.93
N ALA A 133 7.85 2.99 -11.93
CA ALA A 133 8.01 3.46 -13.30
C ALA A 133 6.69 3.98 -13.89
N LEU A 134 5.58 3.23 -13.71
CA LEU A 134 4.26 3.65 -14.19
C LEU A 134 3.78 4.94 -13.50
N TYR A 135 3.97 5.07 -12.18
CA TYR A 135 3.62 6.32 -11.48
C TYR A 135 4.45 7.50 -11.97
N LEU A 136 5.75 7.32 -12.21
CA LEU A 136 6.60 8.39 -12.76
C LEU A 136 6.19 8.76 -14.18
N ILE A 137 5.93 7.78 -15.05
CA ILE A 137 5.48 8.01 -16.43
C ILE A 137 4.17 8.82 -16.44
N PHE A 138 3.16 8.41 -15.67
CA PHE A 138 1.87 9.09 -15.64
C PHE A 138 1.84 10.37 -14.81
N SER A 139 2.88 10.65 -14.04
CA SER A 139 3.01 11.90 -13.31
C SER A 139 3.84 12.95 -14.05
N LEU A 140 4.85 12.53 -14.83
CA LEU A 140 5.85 13.43 -15.40
C LEU A 140 5.87 13.45 -16.93
N VAL A 141 5.53 12.32 -17.59
CA VAL A 141 5.63 12.18 -19.06
C VAL A 141 4.26 12.31 -19.72
N ILE A 142 3.33 11.40 -19.34
CA ILE A 142 1.96 11.39 -19.84
C ILE A 142 1.05 11.88 -18.73
N VAL A 143 1.14 13.15 -18.37
CA VAL A 143 0.43 13.70 -17.21
C VAL A 143 -1.06 13.40 -17.27
N ILE A 144 -1.53 12.51 -16.37
CA ILE A 144 -2.95 12.16 -16.25
C ILE A 144 -3.53 12.91 -15.04
N GLU A 145 -4.54 13.75 -15.29
CA GLU A 145 -5.27 14.46 -14.26
C GLU A 145 -6.77 14.17 -14.39
N PRO A 146 -7.52 14.19 -13.28
CA PRO A 146 -7.07 14.30 -11.89
C PRO A 146 -6.36 13.04 -11.38
N HIS A 147 -5.73 13.15 -10.22
CA HIS A 147 -4.95 12.07 -9.56
C HIS A 147 -5.69 10.73 -9.46
N PHE A 148 -7.02 10.75 -9.40
CA PHE A 148 -7.87 9.55 -9.37
C PHE A 148 -7.66 8.68 -10.63
N TYR A 149 -7.78 9.26 -11.83
CA TYR A 149 -7.58 8.51 -13.08
C TYR A 149 -6.14 8.06 -13.26
N ARG A 150 -5.17 8.88 -12.83
CA ARG A 150 -3.76 8.49 -12.79
C ARG A 150 -3.56 7.21 -12.01
N SER A 151 -4.12 7.13 -10.81
CA SER A 151 -4.00 5.95 -9.95
C SER A 151 -4.64 4.71 -10.60
N ILE A 152 -5.85 4.83 -11.14
CA ILE A 152 -6.52 3.72 -11.84
C ILE A 152 -5.67 3.20 -13.00
N CYS A 153 -5.25 4.08 -13.92
CA CYS A 153 -4.42 3.68 -15.07
C CYS A 153 -3.13 3.01 -14.63
N THR A 154 -2.47 3.57 -13.58
CA THR A 154 -1.24 3.01 -13.04
C THR A 154 -1.45 1.61 -12.50
N PHE A 155 -2.44 1.40 -11.65
CA PHE A 155 -2.67 0.10 -11.01
C PHE A 155 -3.17 -0.95 -12.00
N VAL A 156 -4.01 -0.58 -12.98
CA VAL A 156 -4.46 -1.50 -14.04
C VAL A 156 -3.26 -1.98 -14.86
N LEU A 157 -2.44 -1.07 -15.37
CA LEU A 157 -1.27 -1.44 -16.17
C LEU A 157 -0.21 -2.18 -15.34
N PHE A 158 -0.04 -1.81 -14.08
CA PHE A 158 0.80 -2.53 -13.13
C PHE A 158 0.36 -3.98 -12.98
N SER A 159 -0.95 -4.23 -12.76
CA SER A 159 -1.50 -5.58 -12.63
C SER A 159 -1.23 -6.42 -13.85
N VAL A 160 -1.51 -5.90 -15.05
CA VAL A 160 -1.26 -6.60 -16.31
C VAL A 160 0.23 -6.91 -16.50
N ASN A 161 1.09 -5.91 -16.27
CA ASN A 161 2.54 -6.08 -16.42
C ASN A 161 3.10 -7.15 -15.49
N VAL A 162 2.75 -7.11 -14.20
CA VAL A 162 3.25 -8.07 -13.22
C VAL A 162 2.68 -9.46 -13.45
N PHE A 163 1.38 -9.57 -13.73
CA PHE A 163 0.74 -10.86 -14.01
C PHE A 163 1.37 -11.59 -15.18
N CYS A 164 1.72 -10.86 -16.25
CA CYS A 164 2.36 -11.44 -17.44
C CYS A 164 3.84 -11.82 -17.24
N ARG A 165 4.53 -11.20 -16.27
CA ARG A 165 6.00 -11.36 -16.12
C ARG A 165 6.42 -12.16 -14.91
N VAL A 166 5.59 -12.24 -13.87
CA VAL A 166 5.92 -12.94 -12.63
C VAL A 166 5.35 -14.35 -12.69
N ALA A 167 6.22 -15.34 -12.73
CA ALA A 167 5.83 -16.75 -12.77
C ALA A 167 5.23 -17.26 -11.45
N MET A 168 5.42 -16.54 -10.34
CA MET A 168 4.92 -16.94 -9.02
C MET A 168 3.46 -16.51 -8.87
N THR A 169 2.55 -17.46 -8.88
CA THR A 169 1.10 -17.24 -8.83
C THR A 169 0.68 -16.37 -7.64
N GLY A 170 1.22 -16.61 -6.44
CA GLY A 170 0.89 -15.85 -5.25
C GLY A 170 1.27 -14.37 -5.36
N ILE A 171 2.44 -14.04 -5.91
CA ILE A 171 2.85 -12.65 -6.15
C ILE A 171 1.99 -12.02 -7.25
N GLY A 172 1.82 -12.69 -8.38
CA GLY A 172 1.05 -12.15 -9.51
C GLY A 172 -0.40 -11.84 -9.12
N VAL A 173 -1.09 -12.78 -8.53
CA VAL A 173 -2.48 -12.61 -8.04
C VAL A 173 -2.53 -11.55 -6.93
N GLY A 174 -1.55 -11.54 -6.00
CA GLY A 174 -1.47 -10.55 -4.94
C GLY A 174 -1.34 -9.12 -5.47
N CYS A 175 -0.52 -8.90 -6.50
CA CYS A 175 -0.41 -7.61 -7.17
C CYS A 175 -1.72 -7.18 -7.85
N CYS A 176 -2.50 -8.12 -8.41
CA CYS A 176 -3.83 -7.83 -8.91
C CYS A 176 -4.81 -7.44 -7.79
N LEU A 177 -4.77 -8.13 -6.65
CA LEU A 177 -5.62 -7.81 -5.51
C LEU A 177 -5.31 -6.44 -4.87
N ILE A 178 -4.04 -6.02 -4.87
CA ILE A 178 -3.63 -4.68 -4.40
C ILE A 178 -4.23 -3.58 -5.29
N SER A 179 -4.52 -3.91 -6.53
CA SER A 179 -4.94 -2.95 -7.56
C SER A 179 -6.46 -2.83 -7.70
N ALA A 180 -7.22 -3.73 -7.04
CA ALA A 180 -8.68 -3.75 -7.06
C ALA A 180 -9.28 -2.75 -6.07
#